data_2f175427a13391b4c2a5f16e24acf58c
#
_entry.id   2f175427a13391b4c2a5f16e24acf58c
#
_cell.length_a   1.000
_cell.length_b   1.000
_cell.length_c   1.000
_cell.angle_alpha   90.00
_cell.angle_beta   90.00
_cell.angle_gamma   90.00
#
_symmetry.space_group_name_H-M   'P 1'
#
loop_
_entity.id
_entity.type
_entity.pdbx_description
1 polymer ?
#
loop_
_entity_poly.entity_id
_entity_poly.type
_entity_poly.pdbx_seq_one_letter_code
_entity_poly.pdbx_strand_id
1 'polypeptide(L)'
;YWNRTRLPEEEEKELGLSYLPFEQVLKQSDYLSVNIAYNEQTFHIIGERQFELMKASSIIINTARGPVIDEKALVKALQSKQIAGAGLDVYEEEPKVAPELLEMNNCVLLPHLASATIETRTKMGMIAIDNLLAKFNNQPLPNLVNTELL
;
A
#
# COMPACT_ATOMS: atom_id res chain seq x y z
N TYR A 1 -12.09 6.47 -5.76
CA TYR A 1 -10.94 5.55 -5.84
C TYR A 1 -10.44 5.37 -7.26
N TRP A 2 -9.21 4.88 -7.37
CA TRP A 2 -8.66 4.35 -8.61
C TRP A 2 -8.07 2.94 -8.38
N ASN A 3 -8.27 2.07 -9.34
CA ASN A 3 -7.59 0.78 -9.44
C ASN A 3 -7.45 0.42 -10.93
N ARG A 4 -6.49 -0.44 -11.28
CA ARG A 4 -6.28 -0.91 -12.66
C ARG A 4 -7.56 -1.53 -13.25
N THR A 5 -8.28 -2.31 -12.45
CA THR A 5 -9.59 -2.87 -12.80
C THR A 5 -10.65 -2.17 -11.94
N ARG A 6 -11.60 -1.50 -12.60
CA ARG A 6 -12.74 -0.87 -11.92
C ARG A 6 -13.62 -1.95 -11.29
N LEU A 7 -14.16 -1.68 -10.09
CA LEU A 7 -15.16 -2.53 -9.44
C LEU A 7 -16.47 -2.53 -10.24
N PRO A 8 -17.31 -3.58 -10.10
CA PRO A 8 -18.69 -3.55 -10.60
C PRO A 8 -19.48 -2.38 -10.01
N GLU A 9 -20.38 -1.78 -10.79
CA GLU A 9 -21.15 -0.61 -10.35
C GLU A 9 -22.01 -0.89 -9.11
N GLU A 10 -22.50 -2.12 -8.95
CA GLU A 10 -23.28 -2.53 -7.79
C GLU A 10 -22.43 -2.50 -6.52
N GLU A 11 -21.20 -2.98 -6.61
CA GLU A 11 -20.25 -2.98 -5.49
C GLU A 11 -19.81 -1.54 -5.14
N GLU A 12 -19.59 -0.69 -6.16
CA GLU A 12 -19.31 0.74 -5.93
C GLU A 12 -20.46 1.42 -5.17
N LYS A 13 -21.70 1.12 -5.55
CA LYS A 13 -22.88 1.69 -4.88
C LYS A 13 -23.03 1.19 -3.44
N GLU A 14 -22.84 -0.12 -3.23
CA GLU A 14 -22.93 -0.72 -1.90
C GLU A 14 -21.87 -0.14 -0.95
N LEU A 15 -20.65 0.05 -1.44
CA LEU A 15 -19.53 0.60 -0.67
C LEU A 15 -19.49 2.14 -0.62
N GLY A 16 -20.37 2.81 -1.37
CA GLY A 16 -20.36 4.28 -1.47
C GLY A 16 -19.13 4.84 -2.16
N LEU A 17 -18.55 4.09 -3.10
CA LEU A 17 -17.32 4.45 -3.81
C LEU A 17 -17.62 5.15 -5.15
N SER A 18 -16.69 6.01 -5.57
CA SER A 18 -16.71 6.64 -6.89
C SER A 18 -15.38 6.38 -7.60
N TYR A 19 -15.42 5.72 -8.77
CA TYR A 19 -14.24 5.52 -9.60
C TYR A 19 -13.85 6.80 -10.32
N LEU A 20 -12.58 7.16 -10.25
CA LEU A 20 -12.00 8.29 -10.97
C LEU A 20 -10.71 7.87 -11.69
N PRO A 21 -10.34 8.52 -12.80
CA PRO A 21 -9.00 8.39 -13.38
C PRO A 21 -7.92 8.73 -12.35
N PHE A 22 -6.76 8.07 -12.44
CA PHE A 22 -5.68 8.19 -11.45
C PHE A 22 -5.31 9.63 -11.11
N GLU A 23 -5.07 10.47 -12.13
CA GLU A 23 -4.72 11.87 -11.91
C GLU A 23 -5.85 12.66 -11.21
N GLN A 24 -7.12 12.28 -11.40
CA GLN A 24 -8.24 12.92 -10.72
C GLN A 24 -8.31 12.54 -9.24
N VAL A 25 -7.98 11.29 -8.91
CA VAL A 25 -7.86 10.87 -7.52
C VAL A 25 -6.76 11.69 -6.83
N LEU A 26 -5.60 11.86 -7.46
CA LEU A 26 -4.51 12.67 -6.90
C LEU A 26 -4.94 14.12 -6.65
N LYS A 27 -5.60 14.76 -7.63
CA LYS A 27 -6.02 16.16 -7.55
C LYS A 27 -7.11 16.43 -6.51
N GLN A 28 -7.97 15.45 -6.25
CA GLN A 28 -9.15 15.64 -5.40
C GLN A 28 -8.95 15.15 -3.97
N SER A 29 -7.99 14.25 -3.73
CA SER A 29 -7.80 13.66 -2.41
C SER A 29 -7.25 14.66 -1.40
N ASP A 30 -7.88 14.68 -0.22
CA ASP A 30 -7.32 15.28 0.98
C ASP A 30 -6.45 14.28 1.75
N TYR A 31 -6.86 13.00 1.72
CA TYR A 31 -6.11 11.85 2.21
C TYR A 31 -6.02 10.80 1.11
N LEU A 32 -4.81 10.45 0.71
CA LEU A 32 -4.55 9.42 -0.30
C LEU A 32 -3.99 8.16 0.38
N SER A 33 -4.80 7.10 0.44
CA SER A 33 -4.34 5.79 0.93
C SER A 33 -3.90 4.91 -0.23
N VAL A 34 -2.65 4.44 -0.17
CA VAL A 34 -2.04 3.57 -1.17
C VAL A 34 -2.24 2.11 -0.76
N ASN A 35 -3.03 1.36 -1.57
CA ASN A 35 -3.38 -0.05 -1.30
C ASN A 35 -3.16 -0.96 -2.52
N ILE A 36 -2.48 -0.46 -3.55
CA ILE A 36 -2.23 -1.21 -4.79
C ILE A 36 -1.11 -2.24 -4.61
N ALA A 37 -1.21 -3.36 -5.34
CA ALA A 37 -0.16 -4.35 -5.37
C ALA A 37 1.09 -3.81 -6.08
N TYR A 38 2.28 -4.11 -5.53
CA TYR A 38 3.55 -3.81 -6.17
C TYR A 38 3.85 -4.79 -7.31
N ASN A 39 4.20 -4.25 -8.47
CA ASN A 39 4.72 -4.94 -9.63
C ASN A 39 5.48 -3.93 -10.53
N GLU A 40 6.03 -4.37 -11.65
CA GLU A 40 6.77 -3.50 -12.60
C GLU A 40 5.97 -2.29 -13.08
N GLN A 41 4.64 -2.43 -13.24
CA GLN A 41 3.76 -1.33 -13.69
C GLN A 41 3.42 -0.33 -12.59
N THR A 42 3.57 -0.73 -11.33
CA THR A 42 3.28 0.09 -10.14
C THR A 42 4.55 0.57 -9.44
N PHE A 43 5.73 0.18 -9.95
CA PHE A 43 7.00 0.72 -9.50
C PHE A 43 7.03 2.24 -9.74
N HIS A 44 7.25 3.02 -8.67
CA HIS A 44 7.29 4.48 -8.70
C HIS A 44 6.08 5.14 -9.42
N ILE A 45 4.90 4.49 -9.34
CA ILE A 45 3.69 5.07 -9.95
C ILE A 45 3.31 6.41 -9.31
N ILE A 46 3.75 6.65 -8.09
CA ILE A 46 3.67 7.95 -7.40
C ILE A 46 5.08 8.52 -7.28
N GLY A 47 5.42 9.43 -8.19
CA GLY A 47 6.67 10.14 -8.25
C GLY A 47 6.48 11.65 -8.27
N GLU A 48 7.49 12.40 -8.69
CA GLU A 48 7.52 13.87 -8.65
C GLU A 48 6.30 14.50 -9.35
N ARG A 49 5.99 14.05 -10.57
CA ARG A 49 4.81 14.52 -11.32
C ARG A 49 3.50 14.27 -10.59
N GLN A 50 3.36 13.14 -9.90
CA GLN A 50 2.14 12.80 -9.16
C GLN A 50 1.98 13.68 -7.92
N PHE A 51 3.06 13.98 -7.23
CA PHE A 51 3.05 14.93 -6.12
C PHE A 51 2.67 16.35 -6.57
N GLU A 52 3.10 16.78 -7.77
CA GLU A 52 2.68 18.07 -8.36
C GLU A 52 1.16 18.19 -8.59
N LEU A 53 0.47 17.07 -8.78
CA LEU A 53 -0.98 17.05 -8.97
C LEU A 53 -1.76 17.08 -7.64
N MET A 54 -1.12 16.76 -6.53
CA MET A 54 -1.77 16.68 -5.23
C MET A 54 -2.00 18.06 -4.62
N LYS A 55 -2.98 18.17 -3.72
CA LYS A 55 -3.22 19.40 -2.97
C LYS A 55 -2.09 19.64 -1.96
N ALA A 56 -1.70 20.89 -1.75
CA ALA A 56 -0.71 21.24 -0.73
C ALA A 56 -1.15 20.88 0.71
N SER A 57 -2.46 20.72 0.93
CA SER A 57 -3.03 20.25 2.20
C SER A 57 -3.16 18.74 2.32
N SER A 58 -2.86 17.97 1.26
CA SER A 58 -3.09 16.53 1.26
C SER A 58 -2.06 15.76 2.10
N ILE A 59 -2.49 14.61 2.59
CA ILE A 59 -1.65 13.62 3.30
C ILE A 59 -1.69 12.32 2.51
N ILE A 60 -0.50 11.74 2.27
CA ILE A 60 -0.38 10.42 1.66
C ILE A 60 -0.08 9.37 2.71
N ILE A 61 -0.74 8.20 2.62
CA ILE A 61 -0.53 7.06 3.51
C ILE A 61 -0.13 5.84 2.68
N ASN A 62 1.02 5.25 2.97
CA ASN A 62 1.48 4.03 2.31
C ASN A 62 1.62 2.88 3.29
N THR A 63 0.70 1.93 3.18
CA THR A 63 0.72 0.64 3.89
C THR A 63 0.78 -0.54 2.92
N ALA A 64 1.03 -0.28 1.64
CA ALA A 64 1.11 -1.29 0.59
C ALA A 64 2.54 -1.85 0.47
N ARG A 65 3.39 -1.19 -0.34
CA ARG A 65 4.82 -1.49 -0.50
C ARG A 65 5.59 -0.20 -0.79
N GLY A 66 6.80 -0.08 -0.23
CA GLY A 66 7.65 1.11 -0.38
C GLY A 66 7.87 1.54 -1.82
N PRO A 67 8.35 0.65 -2.73
CA PRO A 67 8.65 1.00 -4.10
C PRO A 67 7.46 1.43 -5.00
N VAL A 68 6.25 1.48 -4.46
CA VAL A 68 5.09 2.08 -5.15
C VAL A 68 5.21 3.60 -5.21
N ILE A 69 5.91 4.19 -4.23
CA ILE A 69 6.23 5.61 -4.16
C ILE A 69 7.73 5.77 -4.42
N ASP A 70 8.13 6.70 -5.26
CA ASP A 70 9.51 7.18 -5.33
C ASP A 70 9.83 7.92 -4.02
N GLU A 71 10.61 7.28 -3.14
CA GLU A 71 10.90 7.80 -1.81
C GLU A 71 11.71 9.11 -1.88
N LYS A 72 12.56 9.28 -2.90
CA LYS A 72 13.31 10.53 -3.10
C LYS A 72 12.39 11.67 -3.52
N ALA A 73 11.42 11.39 -4.38
CA ALA A 73 10.40 12.36 -4.77
C ALA A 73 9.50 12.73 -3.58
N LEU A 74 9.13 11.76 -2.75
CA LEU A 74 8.37 11.99 -1.52
C LEU A 74 9.13 12.91 -0.55
N VAL A 75 10.42 12.65 -0.32
CA VAL A 75 11.28 13.50 0.53
C VAL A 75 11.25 14.94 0.04
N LYS A 76 11.46 15.17 -1.26
CA LYS A 76 11.39 16.53 -1.86
C LYS A 76 10.01 17.17 -1.67
N ALA A 77 8.93 16.43 -1.92
CA ALA A 77 7.57 16.93 -1.79
C ALA A 77 7.22 17.36 -0.36
N LEU A 78 7.70 16.60 0.64
CA LEU A 78 7.52 16.93 2.06
C LEU A 78 8.37 18.13 2.48
N GLN A 79 9.65 18.20 2.06
CA GLN A 79 10.55 19.32 2.35
C GLN A 79 10.04 20.64 1.76
N SER A 80 9.57 20.60 0.52
CA SER A 80 9.05 21.78 -0.18
C SER A 80 7.61 22.15 0.24
N LYS A 81 6.97 21.35 1.11
CA LYS A 81 5.56 21.49 1.50
C LYS A 81 4.59 21.41 0.31
N GLN A 82 4.97 20.67 -0.71
CA GLN A 82 4.12 20.38 -1.86
C GLN A 82 2.91 19.54 -1.46
N ILE A 83 3.08 18.68 -0.45
CA ILE A 83 2.03 18.01 0.32
C ILE A 83 2.20 18.30 1.81
N ALA A 84 1.12 18.20 2.59
CA ALA A 84 1.15 18.51 4.01
C ALA A 84 1.90 17.48 4.85
N GLY A 85 1.80 16.21 4.50
CA GLY A 85 2.43 15.14 5.28
C GLY A 85 2.33 13.76 4.66
N ALA A 86 2.98 12.80 5.32
CA ALA A 86 2.94 11.38 4.97
C ALA A 86 2.84 10.48 6.20
N GLY A 87 2.20 9.30 6.02
CA GLY A 87 2.23 8.19 6.95
C GLY A 87 2.76 6.94 6.24
N LEU A 88 3.87 6.40 6.69
CA LEU A 88 4.57 5.29 6.04
C LEU A 88 4.71 4.11 6.99
N ASP A 89 4.23 2.94 6.58
CA ASP A 89 4.49 1.66 7.24
C ASP A 89 5.48 0.80 6.46
N VAL A 90 5.84 1.24 5.24
CA VAL A 90 6.70 0.54 4.30
C VAL A 90 7.66 1.51 3.61
N TYR A 91 8.86 1.03 3.24
CA TYR A 91 9.95 1.83 2.67
C TYR A 91 10.53 1.17 1.42
N GLU A 92 11.22 1.95 0.59
CA GLU A 92 11.75 1.47 -0.69
C GLU A 92 12.84 0.41 -0.51
N GLU A 93 13.71 0.57 0.49
CA GLU A 93 14.85 -0.30 0.77
C GLU A 93 14.82 -0.93 2.18
N GLU A 94 13.65 -1.43 2.62
CA GLU A 94 13.54 -2.04 3.96
C GLU A 94 14.70 -2.99 4.32
N PRO A 95 15.21 -2.94 5.54
CA PRO A 95 14.76 -2.16 6.71
C PRO A 95 15.30 -0.73 6.78
N LYS A 96 15.98 -0.24 5.75
CA LYS A 96 16.50 1.12 5.70
C LYS A 96 15.37 2.11 5.47
N VAL A 97 15.47 3.26 6.12
CA VAL A 97 14.60 4.42 5.94
C VAL A 97 15.48 5.59 5.47
N ALA A 98 15.02 6.38 4.52
CA ALA A 98 15.75 7.57 4.11
C ALA A 98 16.01 8.46 5.32
N PRO A 99 17.29 8.86 5.61
CA PRO A 99 17.63 9.65 6.79
C PRO A 99 16.81 10.94 6.89
N GLU A 100 16.51 11.54 5.76
CA GLU A 100 15.74 12.78 5.67
C GLU A 100 14.32 12.62 6.25
N LEU A 101 13.67 11.46 6.06
CA LEU A 101 12.35 11.18 6.61
C LEU A 101 12.37 11.11 8.14
N LEU A 102 13.46 10.62 8.73
CA LEU A 102 13.60 10.52 10.20
C LEU A 102 13.65 11.89 10.89
N GLU A 103 14.07 12.92 10.15
CA GLU A 103 14.20 14.30 10.66
C GLU A 103 12.95 15.15 10.42
N MET A 104 11.95 14.62 9.70
CA MET A 104 10.74 15.38 9.33
C MET A 104 9.67 15.32 10.41
N ASN A 105 9.08 16.49 10.72
CA ASN A 105 7.98 16.59 11.66
C ASN A 105 6.58 16.37 11.01
N ASN A 106 6.53 16.32 9.69
CA ASN A 106 5.31 16.10 8.90
C ASN A 106 5.23 14.69 8.29
N CYS A 107 6.01 13.76 8.84
CA CYS A 107 5.98 12.35 8.44
C CYS A 107 5.85 11.44 9.67
N VAL A 108 4.90 10.51 9.64
CA VAL A 108 4.75 9.44 10.63
C VAL A 108 5.33 8.17 10.05
N LEU A 109 6.27 7.55 10.77
CA LEU A 109 7.01 6.36 10.33
C LEU A 109 6.71 5.18 11.25
N LEU A 110 6.32 4.05 10.69
CA LEU A 110 6.07 2.79 11.40
C LEU A 110 6.97 1.68 10.80
N PRO A 111 7.41 0.70 11.59
CA PRO A 111 8.33 -0.33 11.13
C PRO A 111 7.60 -1.57 10.59
N HIS A 112 6.79 -1.42 9.54
CA HIS A 112 6.03 -2.47 8.85
C HIS A 112 5.14 -3.28 9.80
N LEU A 113 4.21 -2.59 10.47
CA LEU A 113 3.36 -3.12 11.53
C LEU A 113 1.92 -3.44 11.11
N ALA A 114 1.50 -3.21 9.86
CA ALA A 114 0.11 -3.34 9.44
C ALA A 114 -0.53 -4.71 9.78
N SER A 115 0.25 -5.79 9.81
CA SER A 115 -0.20 -7.14 10.19
C SER A 115 0.31 -7.60 11.55
N ALA A 116 0.87 -6.72 12.39
CA ALA A 116 1.60 -7.10 13.60
C ALA A 116 0.74 -7.23 14.87
N THR A 117 -0.57 -7.51 14.74
CA THR A 117 -1.37 -7.89 15.90
C THR A 117 -1.17 -9.36 16.26
N ILE A 118 -1.38 -9.72 17.52
CA ILE A 118 -1.27 -11.11 18.00
C ILE A 118 -2.23 -12.00 17.20
N GLU A 119 -3.48 -11.56 17.02
CA GLU A 119 -4.53 -12.31 16.31
C GLU A 119 -4.15 -12.56 14.86
N THR A 120 -3.70 -11.53 14.14
CA THR A 120 -3.33 -11.65 12.73
C THR A 120 -2.12 -12.57 12.55
N ARG A 121 -1.06 -12.40 13.34
CA ARG A 121 0.13 -13.25 13.26
C ARG A 121 -0.15 -14.68 13.65
N THR A 122 -0.96 -14.91 14.68
CA THR A 122 -1.42 -16.27 15.06
C THR A 122 -2.19 -16.89 13.90
N LYS A 123 -3.14 -16.18 13.29
CA LYS A 123 -3.93 -16.68 12.16
C LYS A 123 -3.04 -17.01 10.94
N MET A 124 -2.05 -16.18 10.63
CA MET A 124 -1.07 -16.45 9.56
C MET A 124 -0.30 -17.75 9.84
N GLY A 125 0.17 -17.95 11.08
CA GLY A 125 0.85 -19.18 11.49
C GLY A 125 -0.06 -20.41 11.41
N MET A 126 -1.32 -20.31 11.86
CA MET A 126 -2.29 -21.40 11.80
C MET A 126 -2.62 -21.80 10.36
N ILE A 127 -2.78 -20.84 9.43
CA ILE A 127 -2.98 -21.15 8.00
C ILE A 127 -1.82 -22.00 7.45
N ALA A 128 -0.59 -21.67 7.80
CA ALA A 128 0.57 -22.46 7.37
C ALA A 128 0.54 -23.89 7.97
N ILE A 129 0.21 -24.01 9.27
CA ILE A 129 0.10 -25.29 9.97
C ILE A 129 -1.01 -26.15 9.35
N ASP A 130 -2.18 -25.57 9.07
CA ASP A 130 -3.33 -26.27 8.49
C ASP A 130 -2.98 -26.87 7.11
N ASN A 131 -2.25 -26.13 6.28
CA ASN A 131 -1.75 -26.65 5.00
C ASN A 131 -0.76 -27.83 5.19
N LEU A 132 0.16 -27.74 6.17
CA LEU A 132 1.08 -28.84 6.47
C LEU A 132 0.33 -30.07 6.97
N LEU A 133 -0.62 -29.92 7.89
CA LEU A 133 -1.44 -31.02 8.40
C LEU A 133 -2.27 -31.67 7.31
N ALA A 134 -2.90 -30.87 6.42
CA ALA A 134 -3.60 -31.40 5.27
C ALA A 134 -2.70 -32.24 4.39
N LYS A 135 -1.47 -31.76 4.08
CA LYS A 135 -0.49 -32.53 3.30
C LYS A 135 -0.10 -33.83 3.96
N PHE A 136 0.21 -33.84 5.24
CA PHE A 136 0.59 -35.05 5.97
C PHE A 136 -0.56 -36.08 6.08
N ASN A 137 -1.80 -35.60 6.10
CA ASN A 137 -2.99 -36.46 6.14
C ASN A 137 -3.52 -36.83 4.75
N ASN A 138 -2.78 -36.55 3.67
CA ASN A 138 -3.19 -36.77 2.28
C ASN A 138 -4.56 -36.11 1.95
N GLN A 139 -4.85 -34.95 2.54
CA GLN A 139 -6.02 -34.14 2.26
C GLN A 139 -5.66 -33.02 1.28
N PRO A 140 -6.65 -32.48 0.52
CA PRO A 140 -6.45 -31.29 -0.29
C PRO A 140 -5.93 -30.11 0.53
N LEU A 141 -4.96 -29.38 -0.01
CA LEU A 141 -4.41 -28.19 0.65
C LEU A 141 -5.44 -27.05 0.64
N PRO A 142 -5.82 -26.50 1.79
CA PRO A 142 -6.89 -25.47 1.85
C PRO A 142 -6.50 -24.15 1.18
N ASN A 143 -5.22 -23.85 1.06
CA ASN A 143 -4.72 -22.57 0.52
C ASN A 143 -3.63 -22.79 -0.56
N LEU A 144 -3.80 -23.77 -1.43
CA LEU A 144 -2.86 -24.02 -2.52
C LEU A 144 -2.89 -22.87 -3.53
N VAL A 145 -1.73 -22.27 -3.81
CA VAL A 145 -1.58 -21.16 -4.77
C VAL A 145 -1.43 -21.69 -6.20
N ASN A 146 -0.67 -22.76 -6.39
CA ASN A 146 -0.33 -23.32 -7.70
C ASN A 146 -1.28 -24.47 -8.06
N THR A 147 -2.57 -24.19 -8.21
CA THR A 147 -3.61 -25.22 -8.47
C THR A 147 -3.40 -25.93 -9.81
N GLU A 148 -2.72 -25.29 -10.76
CA GLU A 148 -2.37 -25.84 -12.08
C GLU A 148 -1.29 -26.95 -12.03
N LEU A 149 -0.66 -27.16 -10.88
CA LEU A 149 0.38 -28.19 -10.69
C LEU A 149 -0.15 -29.50 -10.07
N LEU A 150 -1.47 -29.62 -9.90
CA LEU A 150 -2.12 -30.82 -9.33
C LEU A 150 -2.56 -31.80 -10.41
#